data_05c146bc941373270d0a4d0d5b28c8f5
#
_entry.id   05c146bc941373270d0a4d0d5b28c8f5
#
_cell.length_a   1.000
_cell.length_b   1.000
_cell.length_c   1.000
_cell.angle_alpha   90.00
_cell.angle_beta   90.00
_cell.angle_gamma   90.00
#
_symmetry.space_group_name_H-M   'P 1'
#
loop_
_entity.id
_entity.type
_entity.pdbx_description
1 polymer ?
#
loop_
_entity_poly.entity_id
_entity_poly.type
_entity_poly.pdbx_seq_one_letter_code
_entity_poly.pdbx_strand_id
1 'polypeptide(L)'
;MTGNKNTTIKNFIWRFAERCGAQLVTFIVSIVLARLLAPEDYGTIALVTVFTTILQVFVDSGLGTALIQKKDADDLDFSSVFYFNFFMCIVLYIGMFLAAPIIAGFYGDSSLIPIIRVISLTIVISGVKGIQQSYVSRNMLFKRFFFATLGGTIFSAFLGIGLAYSGFGVWAIVAQQLSNTAIDTLILWITVKWRPKKMFSWNRLKGLLSFGWKLDNWKVLFFRRLGILQSGR
;
A
#
# COMPACT_ATOMS: atom_id res chain seq x y z
N MET A 1 -6.84 5.62 -31.64
CA MET A 1 -6.88 4.72 -30.46
C MET A 1 -8.30 4.22 -30.26
N THR A 2 -8.73 3.27 -31.04
CA THR A 2 -10.03 2.59 -30.87
C THR A 2 -9.81 1.41 -29.92
N GLY A 3 -9.81 1.70 -28.62
CA GLY A 3 -9.83 0.63 -27.63
C GLY A 3 -11.11 -0.18 -27.83
N ASN A 4 -10.94 -1.45 -28.19
CA ASN A 4 -12.05 -2.35 -28.40
C ASN A 4 -12.94 -2.33 -27.14
N LYS A 5 -14.20 -1.92 -27.25
CA LYS A 5 -15.17 -1.81 -26.12
C LYS A 5 -15.14 -3.08 -25.24
N ASN A 6 -14.98 -4.24 -25.84
CA ASN A 6 -14.86 -5.52 -25.15
C ASN A 6 -13.63 -5.60 -24.21
N THR A 7 -12.49 -5.01 -24.59
CA THR A 7 -11.28 -4.97 -23.75
C THR A 7 -11.47 -4.05 -22.54
N THR A 8 -12.11 -2.90 -22.74
CA THR A 8 -12.41 -1.95 -21.67
C THR A 8 -13.39 -2.54 -20.65
N ILE A 9 -14.47 -3.17 -21.12
CA ILE A 9 -15.46 -3.85 -20.25
C ILE A 9 -14.78 -4.99 -19.47
N LYS A 10 -13.97 -5.81 -20.13
CA LYS A 10 -13.22 -6.89 -19.49
C LYS A 10 -12.29 -6.38 -18.38
N ASN A 11 -11.56 -5.32 -18.64
CA ASN A 11 -10.68 -4.70 -17.65
C ASN A 11 -11.45 -4.12 -16.47
N PHE A 12 -12.62 -3.51 -16.72
CA PHE A 12 -13.50 -3.02 -15.66
C PHE A 12 -14.01 -4.18 -14.79
N ILE A 13 -14.47 -5.28 -15.40
CA ILE A 13 -14.95 -6.46 -14.66
C ILE A 13 -13.83 -7.03 -13.77
N TRP A 14 -12.59 -7.17 -14.28
CA TRP A 14 -11.47 -7.65 -13.49
C TRP A 14 -11.16 -6.73 -12.30
N ARG A 15 -11.21 -5.41 -12.51
CA ARG A 15 -10.95 -4.43 -11.45
C ARG A 15 -12.06 -4.43 -10.39
N PHE A 16 -13.31 -4.57 -10.83
CA PHE A 16 -14.45 -4.69 -9.93
C PHE A 16 -14.40 -5.97 -9.11
N ALA A 17 -14.16 -7.11 -9.77
CA ALA A 17 -14.05 -8.42 -9.14
C ALA A 17 -12.89 -8.46 -8.11
N GLU A 18 -11.75 -7.85 -8.43
CA GLU A 18 -10.61 -7.70 -7.50
C GLU A 18 -11.04 -6.98 -6.21
N ARG A 19 -11.63 -5.79 -6.36
CA ARG A 19 -12.00 -4.98 -5.19
C ARG A 19 -13.10 -5.64 -4.37
N CYS A 20 -14.16 -6.09 -5.01
CA CYS A 20 -15.27 -6.74 -4.31
C CYS A 20 -14.83 -8.07 -3.67
N GLY A 21 -14.06 -8.90 -4.37
CA GLY A 21 -13.58 -10.18 -3.86
C GLY A 21 -12.66 -9.99 -2.65
N ALA A 22 -11.67 -9.11 -2.76
CA ALA A 22 -10.77 -8.82 -1.64
C ALA A 22 -11.53 -8.24 -0.43
N GLN A 23 -12.49 -7.33 -0.68
CA GLN A 23 -13.27 -6.72 0.40
C GLN A 23 -14.17 -7.74 1.11
N LEU A 24 -14.79 -8.65 0.36
CA LEU A 24 -15.61 -9.73 0.95
C LEU A 24 -14.76 -10.66 1.83
N VAL A 25 -13.59 -11.09 1.34
CA VAL A 25 -12.68 -11.92 2.15
C VAL A 25 -12.25 -11.17 3.40
N THR A 26 -11.82 -9.92 3.27
CA THR A 26 -11.42 -9.10 4.43
C THR A 26 -12.55 -8.93 5.43
N PHE A 27 -13.79 -8.73 4.97
CA PHE A 27 -14.95 -8.60 5.85
C PHE A 27 -15.21 -9.88 6.64
N ILE A 28 -15.17 -11.04 5.98
CA ILE A 28 -15.35 -12.35 6.65
C ILE A 28 -14.25 -12.55 7.68
N VAL A 29 -13.00 -12.30 7.32
CA VAL A 29 -11.85 -12.43 8.22
C VAL A 29 -11.96 -11.50 9.41
N SER A 30 -12.39 -10.25 9.21
CA SER A 30 -12.60 -9.28 10.30
C SER A 30 -13.63 -9.78 11.30
N ILE A 31 -14.74 -10.42 10.85
CA ILE A 31 -15.74 -11.00 11.74
C ILE A 31 -15.15 -12.16 12.55
N VAL A 32 -14.37 -13.03 11.89
CA VAL A 32 -13.76 -14.20 12.57
C VAL A 32 -12.76 -13.73 13.62
N LEU A 33 -11.86 -12.81 13.24
CA LEU A 33 -10.86 -12.27 14.17
C LEU A 33 -11.50 -11.49 15.32
N ALA A 34 -12.57 -10.73 15.06
CA ALA A 34 -13.30 -10.01 16.11
C ALA A 34 -13.94 -10.92 17.17
N ARG A 35 -14.17 -12.20 16.84
CA ARG A 35 -14.66 -13.19 17.80
C ARG A 35 -13.55 -13.91 18.57
N LEU A 36 -12.34 -13.91 18.03
CA LEU A 36 -11.21 -14.67 18.58
C LEU A 36 -10.25 -13.80 19.40
N LEU A 37 -10.18 -12.51 19.11
CA LEU A 37 -9.23 -11.59 19.71
C LEU A 37 -9.90 -10.67 20.72
N ALA A 38 -9.14 -10.24 21.73
CA ALA A 38 -9.62 -9.30 22.73
C ALA A 38 -9.77 -7.88 22.14
N PRO A 39 -10.69 -7.03 22.64
CA PRO A 39 -10.83 -5.65 22.22
C PRO A 39 -9.53 -4.84 22.37
N GLU A 40 -8.69 -5.15 23.36
CA GLU A 40 -7.41 -4.53 23.63
C GLU A 40 -6.42 -4.75 22.47
N ASP A 41 -6.43 -5.94 21.84
CA ASP A 41 -5.61 -6.24 20.67
C ASP A 41 -5.95 -5.31 19.49
N TYR A 42 -7.24 -5.05 19.28
CA TYR A 42 -7.72 -4.12 18.27
C TYR A 42 -7.35 -2.67 18.60
N GLY A 43 -7.44 -2.28 19.87
CA GLY A 43 -6.99 -0.96 20.34
C GLY A 43 -5.52 -0.72 20.01
N THR A 44 -4.67 -1.69 20.34
CA THR A 44 -3.23 -1.67 20.05
C THR A 44 -2.95 -1.50 18.55
N ILE A 45 -3.61 -2.30 17.70
CA ILE A 45 -3.45 -2.18 16.24
C ILE A 45 -3.97 -0.85 15.70
N ALA A 46 -5.09 -0.35 16.22
CA ALA A 46 -5.64 0.93 15.79
C ALA A 46 -4.65 2.07 16.03
N LEU A 47 -4.01 2.12 17.19
CA LEU A 47 -2.98 3.10 17.52
C LEU A 47 -1.81 3.02 16.52
N VAL A 48 -1.28 1.84 16.28
CA VAL A 48 -0.14 1.66 15.38
C VAL A 48 -0.52 1.96 13.92
N THR A 49 -1.75 1.64 13.52
CA THR A 49 -2.26 1.89 12.17
C THR A 49 -2.35 3.39 11.87
N VAL A 50 -2.64 4.25 12.83
CA VAL A 50 -2.63 5.71 12.62
C VAL A 50 -1.27 6.17 12.10
N PHE A 51 -0.18 5.76 12.75
CA PHE A 51 1.18 6.15 12.36
C PHE A 51 1.57 5.57 11.00
N THR A 52 1.29 4.29 10.77
CA THR A 52 1.62 3.65 9.48
C THR A 52 0.80 4.23 8.34
N THR A 53 -0.45 4.62 8.56
CA THR A 53 -1.29 5.27 7.55
C THR A 53 -0.75 6.65 7.17
N ILE A 54 -0.30 7.45 8.15
CA ILE A 54 0.33 8.74 7.88
C ILE A 54 1.58 8.55 7.02
N LEU A 55 2.44 7.58 7.35
CA LEU A 55 3.64 7.28 6.57
C LEU A 55 3.30 6.75 5.17
N GLN A 56 2.22 5.98 5.02
CA GLN A 56 1.77 5.48 3.72
C GLN A 56 1.42 6.61 2.75
N VAL A 57 0.90 7.75 3.23
CA VAL A 57 0.63 8.93 2.40
C VAL A 57 1.93 9.44 1.73
N PHE A 58 3.06 9.41 2.45
CA PHE A 58 4.35 9.78 1.87
C PHE A 58 4.85 8.75 0.85
N VAL A 59 4.62 7.46 1.08
CA VAL A 59 4.94 6.39 0.13
C VAL A 59 4.15 6.56 -1.16
N ASP A 60 2.87 6.92 -1.04
CA ASP A 60 1.96 7.10 -2.18
C ASP A 60 2.13 8.47 -2.88
N SER A 61 3.15 9.23 -2.55
CA SER A 61 3.55 10.60 -2.94
C SER A 61 3.18 11.09 -4.36
N GLY A 62 2.18 10.51 -5.01
CA GLY A 62 1.73 10.88 -6.36
C GLY A 62 2.68 10.46 -7.50
N LEU A 63 3.90 9.99 -7.20
CA LEU A 63 4.87 9.55 -8.20
C LEU A 63 4.35 8.39 -9.07
N GLY A 64 3.66 7.43 -8.45
CA GLY A 64 3.01 6.35 -9.17
C GLY A 64 1.94 6.85 -10.14
N THR A 65 1.12 7.82 -9.71
CA THR A 65 0.11 8.46 -10.54
C THR A 65 0.75 9.28 -11.67
N ALA A 66 1.85 10.00 -11.39
CA ALA A 66 2.60 10.74 -12.38
C ALA A 66 3.17 9.82 -13.48
N LEU A 67 3.71 8.65 -13.11
CA LEU A 67 4.18 7.64 -14.07
C LEU A 67 3.05 7.09 -14.96
N ILE A 68 1.86 6.89 -14.39
CA ILE A 68 0.70 6.38 -15.16
C ILE A 68 0.26 7.44 -16.20
N GLN A 69 0.29 8.73 -15.84
CA GLN A 69 -0.22 9.81 -16.67
C GLN A 69 0.81 10.35 -17.69
N LYS A 70 2.11 10.17 -17.43
CA LYS A 70 3.17 10.62 -18.36
C LYS A 70 3.07 9.81 -19.66
N LYS A 71 2.82 10.49 -20.80
CA LYS A 71 2.64 9.84 -22.12
C LYS A 71 3.84 8.98 -22.51
N ASP A 72 5.06 9.52 -22.36
CA ASP A 72 6.32 8.92 -22.81
C ASP A 72 7.17 8.43 -21.64
N ALA A 73 6.54 7.81 -20.62
CA ALA A 73 7.27 7.21 -19.51
C ALA A 73 8.00 5.95 -19.99
N ASP A 74 9.31 5.96 -19.83
CA ASP A 74 10.24 4.91 -20.22
C ASP A 74 10.80 4.13 -19.01
N ASP A 75 11.65 3.13 -19.28
CA ASP A 75 12.29 2.33 -18.22
C ASP A 75 13.16 3.17 -17.29
N LEU A 76 13.72 4.29 -17.76
CA LEU A 76 14.52 5.20 -16.94
C LEU A 76 13.65 5.94 -15.93
N ASP A 77 12.45 6.39 -16.35
CA ASP A 77 11.49 7.03 -15.45
C ASP A 77 11.04 6.05 -14.35
N PHE A 78 10.61 4.85 -14.74
CA PHE A 78 10.17 3.81 -13.80
C PHE A 78 11.28 3.39 -12.83
N SER A 79 12.51 3.20 -13.33
CA SER A 79 13.65 2.82 -12.48
C SER A 79 14.06 3.93 -11.53
N SER A 80 14.07 5.19 -11.99
CA SER A 80 14.41 6.35 -11.15
C SER A 80 13.41 6.52 -10.00
N VAL A 81 12.10 6.39 -10.29
CA VAL A 81 11.05 6.46 -9.27
C VAL A 81 11.13 5.28 -8.32
N PHE A 82 11.44 4.06 -8.82
CA PHE A 82 11.60 2.88 -7.98
C PHE A 82 12.71 3.09 -6.92
N TYR A 83 13.92 3.47 -7.34
CA TYR A 83 15.04 3.65 -6.42
C TYR A 83 14.79 4.78 -5.42
N PHE A 84 14.19 5.88 -5.87
CA PHE A 84 13.84 6.98 -4.98
C PHE A 84 12.79 6.56 -3.94
N ASN A 85 11.70 5.93 -4.38
CA ASN A 85 10.63 5.48 -3.50
C ASN A 85 11.11 4.43 -2.51
N PHE A 86 11.93 3.48 -2.96
CA PHE A 86 12.54 2.47 -2.10
C PHE A 86 13.43 3.10 -1.03
N PHE A 87 14.28 4.06 -1.41
CA PHE A 87 15.11 4.80 -0.47
C PHE A 87 14.27 5.57 0.55
N MET A 88 13.25 6.29 0.10
CA MET A 88 12.32 7.01 0.99
C MET A 88 11.63 6.07 1.97
N CYS A 89 11.19 4.90 1.52
CA CYS A 89 10.55 3.92 2.40
C CYS A 89 11.52 3.38 3.46
N ILE A 90 12.79 3.19 3.13
CA ILE A 90 13.83 2.81 4.10
C ILE A 90 14.03 3.91 5.14
N VAL A 91 14.13 5.17 4.70
CA VAL A 91 14.27 6.32 5.62
C VAL A 91 13.08 6.42 6.56
N LEU A 92 11.84 6.29 6.03
CA LEU A 92 10.62 6.30 6.83
C LEU A 92 10.57 5.12 7.81
N TYR A 93 10.97 3.94 7.39
CA TYR A 93 11.07 2.76 8.26
C TYR A 93 12.07 2.98 9.41
N ILE A 94 13.28 3.47 9.11
CA ILE A 94 14.28 3.78 10.13
C ILE A 94 13.76 4.86 11.09
N GLY A 95 13.13 5.91 10.58
CA GLY A 95 12.50 6.94 11.39
C GLY A 95 11.45 6.35 12.35
N MET A 96 10.58 5.47 11.84
CA MET A 96 9.56 4.81 12.66
C MET A 96 10.15 3.84 13.67
N PHE A 97 11.20 3.10 13.27
CA PHE A 97 11.93 2.18 14.14
C PHE A 97 12.55 2.90 15.35
N LEU A 98 13.13 4.08 15.12
CA LEU A 98 13.71 4.92 16.16
C LEU A 98 12.63 5.65 16.99
N ALA A 99 11.50 6.02 16.38
CA ALA A 99 10.38 6.64 17.07
C ALA A 99 9.56 5.65 17.93
N ALA A 100 9.66 4.33 17.66
CA ALA A 100 8.88 3.32 18.35
C ALA A 100 8.97 3.40 19.89
N PRO A 101 10.15 3.54 20.55
CA PRO A 101 10.22 3.66 22.01
C PRO A 101 9.61 4.96 22.53
N ILE A 102 9.68 6.06 21.75
CA ILE A 102 9.08 7.34 22.12
C ILE A 102 7.56 7.23 22.10
N ILE A 103 7.01 6.61 21.06
CA ILE A 103 5.57 6.37 20.93
C ILE A 103 5.07 5.45 22.06
N ALA A 104 5.77 4.34 22.31
CA ALA A 104 5.44 3.41 23.37
C ALA A 104 5.48 4.09 24.76
N GLY A 105 6.47 4.95 25.01
CA GLY A 105 6.56 5.74 26.24
C GLY A 105 5.39 6.72 26.39
N PHE A 106 4.94 7.34 25.30
CA PHE A 106 3.78 8.26 25.33
C PHE A 106 2.48 7.53 25.71
N TYR A 107 2.29 6.31 25.25
CA TYR A 107 1.10 5.50 25.57
C TYR A 107 1.27 4.66 26.85
N GLY A 108 2.46 4.66 27.45
CA GLY A 108 2.74 3.88 28.67
C GLY A 108 2.76 2.36 28.47
N ASP A 109 2.88 1.90 27.22
CA ASP A 109 2.85 0.47 26.89
C ASP A 109 4.09 0.07 26.05
N SER A 110 5.02 -0.61 26.71
CA SER A 110 6.27 -1.10 26.06
C SER A 110 6.03 -2.22 25.05
N SER A 111 4.88 -2.90 25.08
CA SER A 111 4.52 -3.94 24.12
C SER A 111 4.34 -3.39 22.70
N LEU A 112 4.08 -2.09 22.56
CA LEU A 112 3.97 -1.39 21.29
C LEU A 112 5.28 -1.35 20.50
N ILE A 113 6.44 -1.37 21.16
CA ILE A 113 7.74 -1.23 20.49
C ILE A 113 7.93 -2.31 19.41
N PRO A 114 7.88 -3.62 19.73
CA PRO A 114 8.06 -4.65 18.72
C PRO A 114 6.96 -4.65 17.67
N ILE A 115 5.73 -4.32 18.05
CA ILE A 115 4.58 -4.26 17.14
C ILE A 115 4.79 -3.16 16.09
N ILE A 116 5.15 -1.94 16.51
CA ILE A 116 5.44 -0.81 15.63
C ILE A 116 6.58 -1.15 14.67
N ARG A 117 7.66 -1.73 15.17
CA ARG A 117 8.83 -2.09 14.36
C ARG A 117 8.50 -3.12 13.29
N VAL A 118 7.75 -4.16 13.63
CA VAL A 118 7.39 -5.23 12.69
C VAL A 118 6.35 -4.76 11.67
N ILE A 119 5.30 -4.05 12.10
CA ILE A 119 4.26 -3.61 11.17
C ILE A 119 4.78 -2.53 10.20
N SER A 120 5.75 -1.72 10.64
CA SER A 120 6.38 -0.71 9.78
C SER A 120 7.17 -1.30 8.61
N LEU A 121 7.52 -2.60 8.63
CA LEU A 121 8.09 -3.29 7.47
C LEU A 121 7.14 -3.27 6.26
N THR A 122 5.83 -3.16 6.50
CA THR A 122 4.84 -3.03 5.42
C THR A 122 5.11 -1.80 4.54
N ILE A 123 5.71 -0.73 5.11
CA ILE A 123 6.09 0.50 4.38
C ILE A 123 7.15 0.18 3.32
N VAL A 124 8.19 -0.57 3.68
CA VAL A 124 9.27 -0.95 2.76
C VAL A 124 8.74 -1.86 1.66
N ILE A 125 7.93 -2.85 2.05
CA ILE A 125 7.31 -3.79 1.10
C ILE A 125 6.37 -3.05 0.14
N SER A 126 5.57 -2.10 0.65
CA SER A 126 4.69 -1.26 -0.15
C SER A 126 5.45 -0.38 -1.13
N GLY A 127 6.61 0.15 -0.74
CA GLY A 127 7.49 0.92 -1.63
C GLY A 127 7.97 0.10 -2.83
N VAL A 128 8.33 -1.16 -2.59
CA VAL A 128 8.71 -2.11 -3.65
C VAL A 128 7.53 -2.45 -4.54
N LYS A 129 6.32 -2.59 -3.97
CA LYS A 129 5.08 -2.92 -4.69
C LYS A 129 4.58 -1.77 -5.56
N GLY A 130 4.65 -0.52 -5.08
CA GLY A 130 3.97 0.64 -5.67
C GLY A 130 4.31 0.86 -7.14
N ILE A 131 5.56 0.64 -7.54
CA ILE A 131 5.99 0.79 -8.94
C ILE A 131 5.46 -0.33 -9.83
N GLN A 132 5.40 -1.55 -9.33
CA GLN A 132 4.77 -2.67 -10.06
C GLN A 132 3.28 -2.39 -10.28
N GLN A 133 2.59 -1.83 -9.28
CA GLN A 133 1.19 -1.42 -9.41
C GLN A 133 1.01 -0.32 -10.46
N SER A 134 1.90 0.67 -10.49
CA SER A 134 1.89 1.74 -11.50
C SER A 134 2.09 1.18 -12.91
N TYR A 135 3.03 0.25 -13.09
CA TYR A 135 3.26 -0.43 -14.36
C TYR A 135 2.05 -1.23 -14.81
N VAL A 136 1.46 -2.02 -13.92
CA VAL A 136 0.24 -2.81 -14.21
C VAL A 136 -0.95 -1.90 -14.56
N SER A 137 -1.14 -0.81 -13.83
CA SER A 137 -2.21 0.16 -14.08
C SER A 137 -2.05 0.84 -15.44
N ARG A 138 -0.81 1.28 -15.78
CA ARG A 138 -0.51 1.91 -17.05
C ARG A 138 -0.77 0.98 -18.24
N ASN A 139 -0.39 -0.29 -18.11
CA ASN A 139 -0.55 -1.30 -19.17
C ASN A 139 -1.91 -2.03 -19.12
N MET A 140 -2.82 -1.60 -18.24
CA MET A 140 -4.17 -2.18 -18.07
C MET A 140 -4.17 -3.70 -17.82
N LEU A 141 -3.16 -4.21 -17.10
CA LEU A 141 -3.00 -5.63 -16.80
C LEU A 141 -3.77 -6.05 -15.53
N PHE A 142 -5.02 -5.64 -15.39
CA PHE A 142 -5.81 -5.75 -14.15
C PHE A 142 -6.06 -7.20 -13.69
N LYS A 143 -6.02 -8.17 -14.59
CA LYS A 143 -6.05 -9.59 -14.22
C LYS A 143 -4.93 -9.97 -13.24
N ARG A 144 -3.74 -9.34 -13.36
CA ARG A 144 -2.62 -9.59 -12.45
C ARG A 144 -2.87 -9.01 -11.06
N PHE A 145 -3.54 -7.87 -10.97
CA PHE A 145 -4.00 -7.32 -9.69
C PHE A 145 -4.95 -8.27 -8.99
N PHE A 146 -5.94 -8.80 -9.72
CA PHE A 146 -6.92 -9.72 -9.16
C PHE A 146 -6.25 -10.91 -8.47
N PHE A 147 -5.34 -11.60 -9.14
CA PHE A 147 -4.66 -12.76 -8.56
C PHE A 147 -3.69 -12.38 -7.42
N ALA A 148 -3.00 -11.24 -7.52
CA ALA A 148 -2.09 -10.80 -6.47
C ALA A 148 -2.88 -10.43 -5.20
N THR A 149 -3.86 -9.56 -5.32
CA THR A 149 -4.64 -9.07 -4.17
C THR A 149 -5.45 -10.20 -3.53
N LEU A 150 -6.17 -11.01 -4.31
CA LEU A 150 -6.92 -12.15 -3.75
C LEU A 150 -6.01 -13.22 -3.15
N GLY A 151 -4.92 -13.56 -3.84
CA GLY A 151 -3.95 -14.53 -3.33
C GLY A 151 -3.34 -14.07 -2.00
N GLY A 152 -2.91 -12.82 -1.92
CA GLY A 152 -2.40 -12.19 -0.70
C GLY A 152 -3.43 -12.20 0.43
N THR A 153 -4.67 -11.77 0.12
CA THR A 153 -5.75 -11.66 1.11
C THR A 153 -6.17 -13.05 1.63
N ILE A 154 -6.33 -14.04 0.76
CA ILE A 154 -6.74 -15.40 1.16
C ILE A 154 -5.65 -16.05 2.02
N PHE A 155 -4.39 -15.99 1.58
CA PHE A 155 -3.30 -16.60 2.35
C PHE A 155 -3.13 -15.91 3.72
N SER A 156 -3.14 -14.59 3.75
CA SER A 156 -3.03 -13.84 5.01
C SER A 156 -4.22 -14.10 5.94
N ALA A 157 -5.41 -14.35 5.39
CA ALA A 157 -6.59 -14.75 6.15
C ALA A 157 -6.36 -16.06 6.92
N PHE A 158 -5.89 -17.10 6.22
CA PHE A 158 -5.58 -18.38 6.86
C PHE A 158 -4.50 -18.24 7.92
N LEU A 159 -3.44 -17.49 7.64
CA LEU A 159 -2.35 -17.27 8.58
C LEU A 159 -2.82 -16.48 9.81
N GLY A 160 -3.56 -15.38 9.62
CA GLY A 160 -4.09 -14.58 10.72
C GLY A 160 -5.08 -15.34 11.60
N ILE A 161 -6.03 -16.08 10.99
CA ILE A 161 -6.99 -16.90 11.72
C ILE A 161 -6.27 -18.04 12.47
N GLY A 162 -5.31 -18.72 11.84
CA GLY A 162 -4.53 -19.78 12.47
C GLY A 162 -3.76 -19.29 13.70
N LEU A 163 -3.09 -18.13 13.60
CA LEU A 163 -2.39 -17.53 14.75
C LEU A 163 -3.35 -17.05 15.84
N ALA A 164 -4.53 -16.53 15.48
CA ALA A 164 -5.53 -16.11 16.45
C ALA A 164 -6.05 -17.32 17.25
N TYR A 165 -6.34 -18.45 16.58
CA TYR A 165 -6.71 -19.71 17.27
C TYR A 165 -5.59 -20.26 18.15
N SER A 166 -4.34 -20.00 17.80
CA SER A 166 -3.17 -20.41 18.59
C SER A 166 -2.88 -19.47 19.78
N GLY A 167 -3.69 -18.42 20.00
CA GLY A 167 -3.58 -17.53 21.15
C GLY A 167 -2.49 -16.45 21.02
N PHE A 168 -2.03 -16.13 19.81
CA PHE A 168 -1.01 -15.10 19.59
C PHE A 168 -1.53 -13.65 19.73
N GLY A 169 -2.83 -13.43 20.03
CA GLY A 169 -3.40 -12.10 20.28
C GLY A 169 -3.11 -11.11 19.14
N VAL A 170 -2.62 -9.94 19.49
CA VAL A 170 -2.28 -8.84 18.54
C VAL A 170 -1.35 -9.28 17.41
N TRP A 171 -0.45 -10.24 17.65
CA TRP A 171 0.48 -10.74 16.64
C TRP A 171 -0.19 -11.45 15.47
N ALA A 172 -1.41 -11.98 15.68
CA ALA A 172 -2.21 -12.56 14.59
C ALA A 172 -2.58 -11.49 13.54
N ILE A 173 -2.95 -10.28 13.99
CA ILE A 173 -3.28 -9.17 13.09
C ILE A 173 -2.02 -8.63 12.42
N VAL A 174 -0.92 -8.48 13.18
CA VAL A 174 0.37 -8.03 12.64
C VAL A 174 0.85 -8.97 11.53
N ALA A 175 0.85 -10.26 11.79
CA ALA A 175 1.25 -11.28 10.82
C ALA A 175 0.33 -11.31 9.61
N GLN A 176 -0.98 -11.15 9.80
CA GLN A 176 -1.95 -11.05 8.72
C GLN A 176 -1.65 -9.85 7.80
N GLN A 177 -1.45 -8.65 8.34
CA GLN A 177 -1.19 -7.45 7.55
C GLN A 177 0.15 -7.54 6.80
N LEU A 178 1.20 -8.00 7.49
CA LEU A 178 2.52 -8.13 6.91
C LEU A 178 2.52 -9.18 5.79
N SER A 179 1.95 -10.36 6.04
CA SER A 179 1.88 -11.44 5.04
C SER A 179 1.01 -11.05 3.84
N ASN A 180 -0.10 -10.34 4.05
CA ASN A 180 -0.93 -9.83 2.96
C ASN A 180 -0.10 -8.94 2.01
N THR A 181 0.58 -7.95 2.57
CA THR A 181 1.41 -7.02 1.80
C THR A 181 2.58 -7.74 1.12
N ALA A 182 3.23 -8.67 1.81
CA ALA A 182 4.38 -9.42 1.30
C ALA A 182 3.98 -10.35 0.14
N ILE A 183 2.89 -11.10 0.29
CA ILE A 183 2.44 -12.07 -0.72
C ILE A 183 1.87 -11.35 -1.94
N ASP A 184 1.06 -10.32 -1.75
CA ASP A 184 0.58 -9.48 -2.86
C ASP A 184 1.77 -8.91 -3.65
N THR A 185 2.80 -8.41 -2.97
CA THR A 185 4.03 -7.92 -3.60
C THR A 185 4.75 -9.04 -4.35
N LEU A 186 4.91 -10.21 -3.73
CA LEU A 186 5.59 -11.36 -4.32
C LEU A 186 4.88 -11.83 -5.60
N ILE A 187 3.55 -11.98 -5.56
CA ILE A 187 2.77 -12.41 -6.73
C ILE A 187 2.89 -11.37 -7.85
N LEU A 188 2.83 -10.07 -7.54
CA LEU A 188 3.05 -9.02 -8.53
C LEU A 188 4.45 -9.12 -9.15
N TRP A 189 5.47 -9.33 -8.33
CA TRP A 189 6.85 -9.47 -8.81
C TRP A 189 7.05 -10.72 -9.66
N ILE A 190 6.39 -11.82 -9.38
CA ILE A 190 6.46 -13.03 -10.22
C ILE A 190 5.69 -12.84 -11.54
N THR A 191 4.50 -12.24 -11.48
CA THR A 191 3.60 -12.14 -12.63
C THR A 191 3.91 -10.99 -13.57
N VAL A 192 4.45 -9.87 -13.05
CA VAL A 192 4.86 -8.70 -13.85
C VAL A 192 6.29 -8.90 -14.32
N LYS A 193 6.51 -8.87 -15.63
CA LYS A 193 7.84 -9.10 -16.23
C LYS A 193 8.79 -7.90 -16.10
N TRP A 194 8.28 -6.70 -15.84
CA TRP A 194 9.10 -5.51 -15.70
C TRP A 194 9.98 -5.61 -14.44
N ARG A 195 11.24 -5.20 -14.58
CA ARG A 195 12.20 -5.10 -13.47
C ARG A 195 12.94 -3.78 -13.54
N PRO A 196 13.28 -3.17 -12.38
CA PRO A 196 14.07 -1.95 -12.35
C PRO A 196 15.45 -2.22 -12.93
N LYS A 197 15.86 -1.37 -13.87
CA LYS A 197 17.21 -1.38 -14.44
C LYS A 197 18.12 -0.52 -13.56
N LYS A 198 19.42 -0.78 -13.57
CA LYS A 198 20.43 0.01 -12.83
C LYS A 198 20.65 1.37 -13.51
N MET A 199 19.60 2.18 -13.59
CA MET A 199 19.59 3.50 -14.21
C MET A 199 18.84 4.46 -13.28
N PHE A 200 19.40 5.67 -13.10
CA PHE A 200 18.79 6.70 -12.28
C PHE A 200 19.01 8.07 -12.90
N SER A 201 17.98 8.91 -12.98
CA SER A 201 18.06 10.27 -13.47
C SER A 201 17.33 11.23 -12.53
N TRP A 202 18.11 12.08 -11.85
CA TRP A 202 17.55 13.09 -10.95
C TRP A 202 16.67 14.12 -11.67
N ASN A 203 17.05 14.49 -12.90
CA ASN A 203 16.29 15.46 -13.69
C ASN A 203 14.90 14.93 -14.07
N ARG A 204 14.79 13.66 -14.44
CA ARG A 204 13.52 12.99 -14.73
C ARG A 204 12.65 12.90 -13.49
N LEU A 205 13.25 12.54 -12.36
CA LEU A 205 12.58 12.45 -11.07
C LEU A 205 12.01 13.81 -10.62
N LYS A 206 12.79 14.89 -10.70
CA LYS A 206 12.31 16.25 -10.38
C LYS A 206 11.10 16.65 -11.22
N GLY A 207 11.11 16.32 -12.52
CA GLY A 207 9.97 16.56 -13.40
C GLY A 207 8.71 15.83 -12.95
N LEU A 208 8.85 14.56 -12.54
CA LEU A 208 7.73 13.75 -12.04
C LEU A 208 7.24 14.21 -10.67
N LEU A 209 8.14 14.59 -9.76
CA LEU A 209 7.77 15.17 -8.46
C LEU A 209 6.98 16.47 -8.61
N SER A 210 7.46 17.39 -9.47
CA SER A 210 6.75 18.64 -9.77
C SER A 210 5.37 18.40 -10.37
N PHE A 211 5.24 17.39 -11.22
CA PHE A 211 3.96 17.00 -11.83
C PHE A 211 3.04 16.33 -10.81
N GLY A 212 3.54 15.39 -10.00
CA GLY A 212 2.78 14.71 -8.95
C GLY A 212 2.26 15.69 -7.91
N TRP A 213 3.09 16.62 -7.43
CA TRP A 213 2.69 17.67 -6.50
C TRP A 213 1.56 18.57 -7.03
N LYS A 214 1.60 18.92 -8.32
CA LYS A 214 0.52 19.69 -8.95
C LYS A 214 -0.78 18.91 -9.03
N LEU A 215 -0.72 17.60 -9.24
CA LEU A 215 -1.90 16.73 -9.27
C LEU A 215 -2.57 16.59 -7.91
N ASP A 216 -1.81 16.48 -6.84
CA ASP A 216 -2.36 16.40 -5.49
C ASP A 216 -2.97 17.73 -5.05
N ASN A 217 -2.34 18.86 -5.36
CA ASN A 217 -2.94 20.18 -5.14
C ASN A 217 -4.24 20.38 -5.93
N TRP A 218 -4.33 19.88 -7.16
CA TRP A 218 -5.57 19.93 -7.94
C TRP A 218 -6.69 19.11 -7.30
N LYS A 219 -6.41 17.93 -6.72
CA LYS A 219 -7.41 17.17 -5.96
C LYS A 219 -7.92 17.95 -4.76
N VAL A 220 -7.04 18.54 -3.98
CA VAL A 220 -7.38 19.41 -2.83
C VAL A 220 -8.23 20.61 -3.28
N LEU A 221 -7.84 21.30 -4.36
CA LEU A 221 -8.59 22.42 -4.91
C LEU A 221 -9.97 22.00 -5.46
N PHE A 222 -10.04 20.82 -6.08
CA PHE A 222 -11.30 20.26 -6.60
C PHE A 222 -12.28 19.92 -5.47
N PHE A 223 -11.83 19.26 -4.40
CA PHE A 223 -12.64 18.97 -3.23
C PHE A 223 -13.06 20.24 -2.46
N ARG A 224 -12.19 21.25 -2.41
CA ARG A 224 -12.52 22.58 -1.86
C ARG A 224 -13.57 23.29 -2.69
N ARG A 225 -13.53 23.16 -4.01
CA ARG A 225 -14.50 23.78 -4.94
C ARG A 225 -15.87 23.09 -4.90
N LEU A 226 -15.90 21.78 -4.57
CA LEU A 226 -17.12 21.00 -4.36
C LEU A 226 -17.74 21.21 -2.95
N GLY A 227 -17.14 22.05 -2.09
CA GLY A 227 -17.65 22.31 -0.74
C GLY A 227 -17.55 21.13 0.23
N ILE A 228 -16.80 20.06 -0.13
CA ILE A 228 -16.64 18.85 0.69
C ILE A 228 -15.61 19.09 1.81
N LEU A 229 -14.66 20.00 1.59
CA LEU A 229 -13.74 20.50 2.62
C LEU A 229 -14.19 21.91 3.01
N GLN A 230 -15.03 22.02 4.03
CA GLN A 230 -15.32 23.31 4.66
C GLN A 230 -14.05 23.87 5.28
N SER A 231 -13.69 25.10 4.86
CA SER A 231 -12.68 25.90 5.53
C SER A 231 -13.18 26.20 6.94
N GLY A 232 -12.67 25.51 7.97
CA GLY A 232 -12.84 25.94 9.35
C GLY A 232 -12.26 27.36 9.50
N ARG A 233 -13.15 28.31 9.79
CA ARG A 233 -12.81 29.60 10.38
C ARG A 233 -12.72 29.44 11.89
#